data_a69ef964be2b79ad25592a207b062750
#
_entry.id   a69ef964be2b79ad25592a207b062750
#
_cell.length_a   1.000
_cell.length_b   1.000
_cell.length_c   1.000
_cell.angle_alpha   90.00
_cell.angle_beta   90.00
_cell.angle_gamma   90.00
#
_symmetry.space_group_name_H-M   'P 1'
#
loop_
_entity.id
_entity.type
_entity.pdbx_description
1 polymer ?
#
loop_
_entity_poly.entity_id
_entity_poly.type
_entity_poly.pdbx_seq_one_letter_code
_entity_poly.pdbx_strand_id
1 'polypeptide(L)'
;MYLNFIVLDLSLSHLVILLAHNNKVVYKNKIALKRDRAGILFNSIQSMISELNLNLSDLDILFSTIGPGNFNGIRVSLSFVKGFAITHNTKIAGLSSLEAISRSFLNNNEKKIFSIIKASPNFYYIEFF
;
A
#
# COMPACT_ATOMS: atom_id res chain seq x y z
N MET A 1 8.73 1.76 -20.46
CA MET A 1 8.37 0.50 -19.79
C MET A 1 6.99 0.66 -19.18
N TYR A 2 6.05 -0.21 -19.55
CA TYR A 2 4.70 -0.22 -19.01
C TYR A 2 4.63 -1.30 -17.93
N LEU A 3 4.11 -0.95 -16.76
CA LEU A 3 3.99 -1.85 -15.61
C LEU A 3 2.55 -1.95 -15.14
N ASN A 4 2.19 -3.16 -14.75
CA ASN A 4 0.95 -3.47 -14.04
C ASN A 4 1.32 -3.73 -12.58
N PHE A 5 0.80 -2.94 -11.67
CA PHE A 5 1.16 -3.09 -10.27
C PHE A 5 0.02 -2.79 -9.31
N ILE A 6 0.08 -3.44 -8.16
CA ILE A 6 -0.81 -3.17 -7.02
C ILE A 6 0.00 -2.50 -5.92
N VAL A 7 -0.60 -1.52 -5.25
CA VAL A 7 -0.09 -0.91 -4.02
C VAL A 7 -1.06 -1.20 -2.89
N LEU A 8 -0.54 -1.71 -1.79
CA LEU A 8 -1.29 -1.99 -0.56
C LEU A 8 -0.72 -1.17 0.60
N ASP A 9 -1.58 -0.45 1.29
CA ASP A 9 -1.22 0.25 2.51
C ASP A 9 -2.23 -0.06 3.63
N LEU A 10 -1.75 -0.72 4.69
CA LEU A 10 -2.47 -0.95 5.94
C LEU A 10 -1.71 -0.35 7.14
N SER A 11 -0.79 0.55 6.89
CA SER A 11 0.08 1.12 7.94
C SER A 11 -0.63 2.11 8.87
N LEU A 12 -1.79 2.63 8.46
CA LEU A 12 -2.57 3.60 9.23
C LEU A 12 -3.97 3.07 9.56
N SER A 13 -4.95 3.96 9.62
CA SER A 13 -6.34 3.66 10.00
C SER A 13 -7.20 3.10 8.86
N HIS A 14 -6.68 3.09 7.65
CA HIS A 14 -7.40 2.64 6.45
C HIS A 14 -6.57 1.62 5.69
N LEU A 15 -7.27 0.71 5.00
CA LEU A 15 -6.71 -0.01 3.88
C LEU A 15 -6.79 0.90 2.65
N VAL A 16 -5.67 1.12 2.00
CA VAL A 16 -5.63 1.72 0.67
C VAL A 16 -5.16 0.67 -0.32
N ILE A 17 -5.95 0.46 -1.37
CA ILE A 17 -5.60 -0.39 -2.51
C ILE A 17 -5.59 0.48 -3.75
N LEU A 18 -4.53 0.36 -4.53
CA LEU A 18 -4.41 0.98 -5.83
C LEU A 18 -3.94 -0.07 -6.84
N LEU A 19 -4.59 -0.13 -7.98
CA LEU A 19 -4.12 -0.89 -9.14
C LEU A 19 -3.77 0.08 -10.26
N ALA A 20 -2.61 -0.09 -10.84
CA ALA A 20 -2.23 0.55 -12.09
C ALA A 20 -2.07 -0.49 -13.20
N HIS A 21 -2.58 -0.18 -14.36
CA HIS A 21 -2.39 -0.92 -15.61
C HIS A 21 -1.69 -0.01 -16.62
N ASN A 22 -0.58 -0.48 -17.18
CA ASN A 22 0.25 0.32 -18.08
C ASN A 22 0.64 1.69 -17.49
N ASN A 23 1.04 1.71 -16.21
CA ASN A 23 1.37 2.91 -15.43
C ASN A 23 0.21 3.90 -15.19
N LYS A 24 -1.02 3.54 -15.52
CA LYS A 24 -2.21 4.36 -15.24
C LYS A 24 -3.04 3.74 -14.14
N VAL A 25 -3.42 4.55 -13.16
CA VAL A 25 -4.31 4.09 -12.08
C VAL A 25 -5.68 3.79 -12.66
N VAL A 26 -6.10 2.52 -12.56
CA VAL A 26 -7.40 2.02 -13.04
C VAL A 26 -8.35 1.65 -11.90
N TYR A 27 -7.81 1.47 -10.70
CA TYR A 27 -8.60 1.19 -9.51
C TYR A 27 -7.97 1.85 -8.28
N LYS A 28 -8.78 2.44 -7.44
CA LYS A 28 -8.36 2.99 -6.15
C LYS A 28 -9.51 2.85 -5.15
N ASN A 29 -9.22 2.28 -3.99
CA ASN A 29 -10.18 2.17 -2.91
C ASN A 29 -9.53 2.50 -1.55
N LYS A 30 -10.30 3.12 -0.67
CA LYS A 30 -9.90 3.45 0.69
C LYS A 30 -10.99 3.00 1.66
N ILE A 31 -10.66 2.06 2.54
CA ILE A 31 -11.61 1.41 3.43
C ILE A 31 -11.14 1.57 4.87
N ALA A 32 -12.01 2.05 5.75
CA ALA A 32 -11.71 2.14 7.18
C ALA A 32 -11.45 0.76 7.77
N LEU A 33 -10.31 0.61 8.46
CA LEU A 33 -9.93 -0.64 9.10
C LEU A 33 -10.68 -0.83 10.43
N LYS A 34 -11.27 -2.01 10.57
CA LYS A 34 -11.86 -2.52 11.80
C LYS A 34 -10.97 -3.64 12.36
N ARG A 35 -11.51 -4.50 13.23
CA ARG A 35 -10.74 -5.58 13.87
C ARG A 35 -10.20 -6.61 12.88
N ASP A 36 -11.01 -7.02 11.92
CA ASP A 36 -10.63 -8.03 10.91
C ASP A 36 -9.92 -7.39 9.70
N ARG A 37 -8.65 -7.05 9.88
CA ARG A 37 -7.83 -6.44 8.83
C ARG A 37 -7.55 -7.40 7.67
N ALA A 38 -7.34 -8.67 7.97
CA ALA A 38 -7.06 -9.68 6.96
C ALA A 38 -8.29 -9.95 6.08
N GLY A 39 -9.47 -10.14 6.69
CA GLY A 39 -10.71 -10.32 5.95
C GLY A 39 -11.06 -9.11 5.08
N ILE A 40 -10.88 -7.88 5.60
CA ILE A 40 -11.07 -6.65 4.82
C ILE A 40 -10.12 -6.63 3.59
N LEU A 41 -8.83 -6.96 3.77
CA LEU A 41 -7.88 -7.01 2.67
C LEU A 41 -8.28 -8.05 1.62
N PHE A 42 -8.54 -9.29 2.04
CA PHE A 42 -8.91 -10.39 1.12
C PHE A 42 -10.18 -10.07 0.33
N ASN A 43 -11.24 -9.62 1.00
CA ASN A 43 -12.50 -9.27 0.34
C ASN A 43 -12.31 -8.12 -0.65
N SER A 44 -11.49 -7.13 -0.31
CA SER A 44 -11.22 -5.99 -1.19
C SER A 44 -10.42 -6.37 -2.43
N ILE A 45 -9.42 -7.24 -2.28
CA ILE A 45 -8.65 -7.78 -3.42
C ILE A 45 -9.56 -8.64 -4.31
N GLN A 46 -10.39 -9.50 -3.73
CA GLN A 46 -11.31 -10.34 -4.49
C GLN A 46 -12.33 -9.50 -5.27
N SER A 47 -12.88 -8.46 -4.65
CA SER A 47 -13.79 -7.52 -5.32
C SER A 47 -13.11 -6.80 -6.49
N MET A 48 -11.89 -6.31 -6.29
CA MET A 48 -11.11 -5.65 -7.34
C MET A 48 -10.84 -6.60 -8.53
N ILE A 49 -10.43 -7.84 -8.26
CA ILE A 49 -10.18 -8.85 -9.29
C ILE A 49 -11.45 -9.12 -10.09
N SER A 50 -12.58 -9.31 -9.41
CA SER A 50 -13.87 -9.60 -10.04
C SER A 50 -14.39 -8.42 -10.86
N GLU A 51 -14.31 -7.21 -10.32
CA GLU A 51 -14.79 -5.98 -10.97
C GLU A 51 -14.03 -5.67 -12.26
N LEU A 52 -12.71 -5.88 -12.25
CA LEU A 52 -11.85 -5.55 -13.38
C LEU A 52 -11.51 -6.75 -14.28
N ASN A 53 -12.04 -7.93 -13.95
CA ASN A 53 -11.72 -9.18 -14.65
C ASN A 53 -10.20 -9.39 -14.84
N LEU A 54 -9.45 -9.18 -13.75
CA LEU A 54 -8.00 -9.21 -13.77
C LEU A 54 -7.44 -10.62 -13.86
N ASN A 55 -6.44 -10.79 -14.71
CA ASN A 55 -5.56 -11.94 -14.63
C ASN A 55 -4.37 -11.60 -13.73
N LEU A 56 -4.28 -12.27 -12.57
CA LEU A 56 -3.24 -12.02 -11.58
C LEU A 56 -1.82 -12.31 -12.10
N SER A 57 -1.69 -13.15 -13.13
CA SER A 57 -0.41 -13.44 -13.79
C SER A 57 0.14 -12.26 -14.59
N ASP A 58 -0.68 -11.25 -14.88
CA ASP A 58 -0.28 -10.06 -15.62
C ASP A 58 0.30 -8.97 -14.73
N LEU A 59 0.37 -9.21 -13.41
CA LEU A 59 0.96 -8.28 -12.47
C LEU A 59 2.50 -8.41 -12.44
N ASP A 60 3.16 -7.31 -12.70
CA ASP A 60 4.63 -7.24 -12.69
C ASP A 60 5.20 -7.09 -11.29
N ILE A 61 4.52 -6.31 -10.43
CA ILE A 61 5.04 -5.98 -9.10
C ILE A 61 3.91 -5.67 -8.10
N LEU A 62 4.10 -6.10 -6.85
CA LEU A 62 3.29 -5.68 -5.72
C LEU A 62 4.10 -4.79 -4.80
N PHE A 63 3.54 -3.63 -4.47
CA PHE A 63 4.06 -2.72 -3.46
C PHE A 63 3.29 -2.88 -2.15
N SER A 64 3.99 -2.81 -1.03
CA SER A 64 3.38 -2.70 0.29
C SER A 64 4.12 -1.69 1.13
N THR A 65 3.39 -0.92 1.95
CA THR A 65 4.03 -0.12 2.98
C THR A 65 4.69 -1.03 4.01
N ILE A 66 5.92 -0.67 4.38
CA ILE A 66 6.74 -1.39 5.37
C ILE A 66 6.82 -0.67 6.71
N GLY A 67 6.10 0.43 6.84
CA GLY A 67 6.10 1.28 8.01
C GLY A 67 6.91 2.57 7.83
N PRO A 68 7.01 3.33 8.93
CA PRO A 68 6.41 3.09 10.24
C PRO A 68 4.87 3.21 10.25
N GLY A 69 4.23 2.60 11.27
CA GLY A 69 2.78 2.66 11.40
C GLY A 69 2.21 1.52 12.24
N ASN A 70 0.96 1.15 11.97
CA ASN A 70 0.28 0.08 12.68
C ASN A 70 0.93 -1.29 12.40
N PHE A 71 1.54 -1.87 13.41
CA PHE A 71 2.28 -3.12 13.31
C PHE A 71 1.46 -4.29 12.73
N ASN A 72 0.21 -4.45 13.22
CA ASN A 72 -0.65 -5.55 12.75
C ASN A 72 -1.05 -5.34 11.27
N GLY A 73 -1.37 -4.10 10.89
CA GLY A 73 -1.69 -3.79 9.50
C GLY A 73 -0.53 -4.06 8.55
N ILE A 74 0.66 -3.61 8.91
CA ILE A 74 1.89 -3.85 8.13
C ILE A 74 2.16 -5.34 7.97
N ARG A 75 2.03 -6.14 9.05
CA ARG A 75 2.23 -7.59 8.98
C ARG A 75 1.20 -8.28 8.08
N VAL A 76 -0.06 -7.87 8.12
CA VAL A 76 -1.11 -8.43 7.27
C VAL A 76 -0.79 -8.18 5.80
N SER A 77 -0.45 -6.94 5.41
CA SER A 77 -0.12 -6.63 4.02
C SER A 77 1.15 -7.33 3.55
N LEU A 78 2.20 -7.35 4.36
CA LEU A 78 3.45 -8.04 4.02
C LEU A 78 3.27 -9.56 3.88
N SER A 79 2.45 -10.18 4.72
CA SER A 79 2.14 -11.61 4.60
C SER A 79 1.39 -11.90 3.31
N PHE A 80 0.44 -11.04 2.96
CA PHE A 80 -0.31 -11.16 1.71
C PHE A 80 0.61 -11.04 0.48
N VAL A 81 1.41 -9.96 0.38
CA VAL A 81 2.26 -9.75 -0.81
C VAL A 81 3.33 -10.83 -0.94
N LYS A 82 3.89 -11.34 0.16
CA LYS A 82 4.85 -12.45 0.14
C LYS A 82 4.20 -13.75 -0.36
N GLY A 83 3.04 -14.12 0.18
CA GLY A 83 2.30 -15.29 -0.27
C GLY A 83 1.92 -15.21 -1.74
N PHE A 84 1.41 -14.06 -2.16
CA PHE A 84 1.06 -13.80 -3.55
C PHE A 84 2.27 -13.92 -4.49
N ALA A 85 3.39 -13.30 -4.10
CA ALA A 85 4.60 -13.31 -4.91
C ALA A 85 5.15 -14.73 -5.15
N ILE A 86 5.09 -15.59 -4.13
CA ILE A 86 5.52 -16.99 -4.25
C ILE A 86 4.63 -17.76 -5.22
N THR A 87 3.31 -17.57 -5.15
CA THR A 87 2.35 -18.31 -5.97
C THR A 87 2.31 -17.87 -7.43
N HIS A 88 2.55 -16.58 -7.70
CA HIS A 88 2.43 -15.97 -9.03
C HIS A 88 3.77 -15.54 -9.64
N ASN A 89 4.88 -15.82 -8.96
CA ASN A 89 6.23 -15.38 -9.37
C ASN A 89 6.31 -13.86 -9.65
N THR A 90 5.62 -13.07 -8.83
CA THR A 90 5.52 -11.61 -8.98
C THR A 90 6.58 -10.94 -8.10
N LYS A 91 7.16 -9.85 -8.58
CA LYS A 91 8.11 -9.03 -7.80
C LYS A 91 7.40 -8.32 -6.67
N ILE A 92 8.13 -8.05 -5.58
CA ILE A 92 7.62 -7.26 -4.46
C ILE A 92 8.58 -6.11 -4.13
N ALA A 93 8.01 -4.98 -3.68
CA ALA A 93 8.79 -3.85 -3.20
C ALA A 93 8.13 -3.21 -1.97
N GLY A 94 8.97 -2.75 -1.04
CA GLY A 94 8.54 -2.03 0.16
C GLY A 94 8.54 -0.52 -0.07
N LEU A 95 7.56 0.17 0.54
CA LEU A 95 7.44 1.62 0.53
C LEU A 95 7.45 2.13 1.97
N SER A 96 8.30 3.13 2.27
CA SER A 96 8.22 3.85 3.54
C SER A 96 6.91 4.63 3.64
N SER A 97 6.19 4.48 4.76
CA SER A 97 4.96 5.24 5.00
C SER A 97 5.23 6.74 5.10
N LEU A 98 6.35 7.14 5.70
CA LEU A 98 6.75 8.55 5.81
C LEU A 98 7.15 9.14 4.47
N GLU A 99 7.90 8.39 3.65
CA GLU A 99 8.25 8.81 2.31
C GLU A 99 7.01 8.93 1.41
N ALA A 100 6.07 8.00 1.49
CA ALA A 100 4.82 8.07 0.71
C ALA A 100 4.02 9.34 1.05
N ILE A 101 3.98 9.74 2.33
CA ILE A 101 3.35 11.00 2.75
C ILE A 101 4.10 12.20 2.17
N SER A 102 5.42 12.25 2.28
CA SER A 102 6.23 13.38 1.79
C SER A 102 6.06 13.60 0.29
N ARG A 103 6.06 12.50 -0.48
CA ARG A 103 5.97 12.56 -1.93
C ARG A 103 4.64 13.12 -2.44
N SER A 104 3.57 13.07 -1.65
CA SER A 104 2.28 13.68 -2.01
C SER A 104 2.33 15.22 -2.05
N PHE A 105 3.37 15.83 -1.48
CA PHE A 105 3.57 17.29 -1.40
C PHE A 105 4.71 17.82 -2.28
N LEU A 106 5.45 16.95 -2.96
CA LEU A 106 6.63 17.34 -3.75
C LEU A 106 6.35 18.33 -4.91
N ASN A 107 5.10 18.45 -5.34
CA ASN A 107 4.74 19.34 -6.45
C ASN A 107 4.55 20.81 -6.04
N ASN A 108 4.72 21.15 -4.77
CA ASN A 108 4.41 22.48 -4.21
C ASN A 108 5.63 23.42 -4.12
N ASN A 109 6.72 23.14 -4.83
CA ASN A 109 7.99 23.90 -4.72
C ASN A 109 8.56 23.97 -3.28
N GLU A 110 8.11 23.12 -2.39
CA GLU A 110 8.63 23.03 -1.02
C GLU A 110 10.02 22.41 -1.04
N LYS A 111 10.96 23.09 -0.39
CA LYS A 111 12.35 22.64 -0.32
C LYS A 111 12.61 21.63 0.80
N LYS A 112 11.69 21.52 1.74
CA LYS A 112 11.84 20.71 2.96
C LYS A 112 10.48 20.23 3.44
N ILE A 113 10.36 18.92 3.67
CA ILE A 113 9.11 18.27 4.11
C ILE A 113 9.40 17.48 5.38
N PHE A 114 8.60 17.69 6.42
CA PHE A 114 8.57 16.83 7.59
C PHE A 114 7.36 15.91 7.50
N SER A 115 7.59 14.61 7.42
CA SER A 115 6.52 13.61 7.54
C SER A 115 6.43 13.11 8.96
N ILE A 116 5.22 13.07 9.52
CA ILE A 116 4.97 12.69 10.90
C ILE A 116 3.86 11.65 10.97
N ILE A 117 4.12 10.54 11.64
CA ILE A 117 3.14 9.51 11.97
C ILE A 117 3.08 9.34 13.49
N LYS A 118 1.89 9.43 14.06
CA LYS A 118 1.70 9.20 15.49
C LYS A 118 1.79 7.72 15.81
N ALA A 119 2.72 7.34 16.68
CA ALA A 119 2.93 5.97 17.13
C ALA A 119 2.06 5.61 18.36
N SER A 120 2.03 6.53 19.35
CA SER A 120 1.26 6.40 20.58
C SER A 120 0.98 7.82 21.14
N PRO A 121 0.27 7.99 22.26
CA PRO A 121 -0.06 9.31 22.78
C PRO A 121 1.14 10.27 22.90
N ASN A 122 2.33 9.76 23.21
CA ASN A 122 3.53 10.56 23.46
C ASN A 122 4.69 10.28 22.49
N PHE A 123 4.47 9.44 21.46
CA PHE A 123 5.53 9.05 20.53
C PHE A 123 5.10 9.26 19.08
N TYR A 124 6.05 9.76 18.27
CA TYR A 124 5.87 10.04 16.85
C TYR A 124 7.06 9.50 16.07
N TYR A 125 6.79 8.98 14.88
CA TYR A 125 7.79 8.75 13.86
C TYR A 125 7.90 10.02 13.02
N ILE A 126 9.10 10.52 12.85
CA ILE A 126 9.35 11.76 12.10
C ILE A 126 10.50 11.50 11.13
N GLU A 127 10.34 11.94 9.92
CA GLU A 127 11.38 11.90 8.90
C GLU A 127 11.37 13.22 8.11
N PHE A 128 12.57 13.62 7.74
CA PHE A 128 12.81 14.87 7.03
C PHE A 128 13.29 14.57 5.62
N PHE A 129 12.66 15.19 4.63
CA PHE A 129 12.93 15.01 3.21
C PHE A 129 13.32 16.32 2.54
#